data_90f744d1e14b448bab43ed6915950d2b
#
_entry.id   90f744d1e14b448bab43ed6915950d2b
#
_cell.length_a   1.000
_cell.length_b   1.000
_cell.length_c   1.000
_cell.angle_alpha   90.00
_cell.angle_beta   90.00
_cell.angle_gamma   90.00
#
_symmetry.space_group_name_H-M   'P 1'
#
loop_
_entity.id
_entity.type
_entity.pdbx_description
1 polymer ?
#
loop_
_entity_poly.entity_id
_entity_poly.type
_entity_poly.pdbx_seq_one_letter_code
_entity_poly.pdbx_strand_id
1 'polypeptide(L)'
;LTASVFPKTATDKLTWSTSNKKVVTVTKSGKIKGVKTGTATITVKTTSGKKATCKVTVVKSNKKSAGIKLSAKKLTLKQNATKQLKATLDKNATDKVTWSSSNKKVATVDKNGVVTAVKKGTVTITAKTSGGKKATCKVTVKVPATKVKLNKTKATVAKGRTLTLKATMTPSSSTDKLTWTSSNKKVATVDKNGKVKALKKGTATIT
;
A
#
# COMPACT_ATOMS: atom_id res chain seq x y z
N LEU A 1 2.31 -2.85 -40.27
CA LEU A 1 2.26 -3.42 -41.62
C LEU A 1 3.24 -2.65 -42.52
N THR A 2 3.87 -3.36 -43.43
CA THR A 2 4.68 -2.79 -44.51
C THR A 2 4.01 -3.11 -45.82
N ALA A 3 4.14 -2.22 -46.81
CA ALA A 3 3.69 -2.45 -48.17
C ALA A 3 4.81 -2.06 -49.15
N SER A 4 4.99 -2.85 -50.18
CA SER A 4 5.94 -2.59 -51.26
C SER A 4 5.17 -2.38 -52.58
N VAL A 5 5.65 -1.48 -53.40
CA VAL A 5 5.11 -1.22 -54.74
C VAL A 5 6.06 -1.81 -55.77
N PHE A 6 5.53 -2.43 -56.80
CA PHE A 6 6.27 -2.98 -57.92
C PHE A 6 5.79 -2.39 -59.24
N PRO A 7 6.70 -2.13 -60.20
CA PRO A 7 8.17 -2.26 -60.09
C PRO A 7 8.74 -1.26 -59.10
N LYS A 8 9.97 -1.51 -58.60
CA LYS A 8 10.64 -0.62 -57.60
C LYS A 8 10.83 0.84 -58.09
N THR A 9 10.72 1.07 -59.39
CA THR A 9 10.75 2.37 -60.06
C THR A 9 9.41 3.14 -59.98
N ALA A 10 8.34 2.51 -59.44
CA ALA A 10 7.06 3.17 -59.31
C ALA A 10 7.11 4.30 -58.27
N THR A 11 6.53 5.46 -58.65
CA THR A 11 6.48 6.68 -57.80
C THR A 11 5.18 6.83 -57.04
N ASP A 12 4.35 5.78 -57.00
CA ASP A 12 3.07 5.79 -56.32
C ASP A 12 3.18 6.05 -54.80
N LYS A 13 2.37 6.99 -54.31
CA LYS A 13 2.19 7.21 -52.90
C LYS A 13 1.21 6.20 -52.31
N LEU A 14 1.47 5.73 -51.10
CA LEU A 14 0.62 4.77 -50.39
C LEU A 14 -0.30 5.49 -49.40
N THR A 15 -1.57 5.14 -49.41
CA THR A 15 -2.57 5.57 -48.45
C THR A 15 -3.13 4.36 -47.70
N TRP A 16 -3.24 4.49 -46.38
CA TRP A 16 -3.72 3.45 -45.47
C TRP A 16 -5.09 3.79 -44.93
N SER A 17 -5.98 2.84 -44.90
CA SER A 17 -7.33 2.98 -44.33
C SER A 17 -7.72 1.72 -43.57
N THR A 18 -8.74 1.85 -42.74
CA THR A 18 -9.34 0.74 -42.00
C THR A 18 -10.85 0.71 -42.25
N SER A 19 -11.43 -0.48 -42.39
CA SER A 19 -12.88 -0.67 -42.49
C SER A 19 -13.61 -0.32 -41.19
N ASN A 20 -12.92 -0.34 -40.03
CA ASN A 20 -13.53 -0.02 -38.73
C ASN A 20 -12.51 0.58 -37.75
N LYS A 21 -12.52 1.91 -37.62
CA LYS A 21 -11.67 2.68 -36.70
C LYS A 21 -11.96 2.37 -35.23
N LYS A 22 -13.16 1.88 -34.87
CA LYS A 22 -13.52 1.47 -33.51
C LYS A 22 -12.84 0.15 -33.10
N VAL A 23 -12.42 -0.67 -34.07
CA VAL A 23 -11.72 -1.94 -33.84
C VAL A 23 -10.21 -1.78 -34.00
N VAL A 24 -9.76 -1.18 -35.09
CA VAL A 24 -8.33 -0.97 -35.41
C VAL A 24 -8.13 0.40 -36.03
N THR A 25 -7.13 1.13 -35.59
CA THR A 25 -6.62 2.32 -36.28
C THR A 25 -5.34 2.02 -37.03
N VAL A 26 -5.09 2.75 -38.12
CA VAL A 26 -3.85 2.69 -38.92
C VAL A 26 -3.31 4.08 -39.14
N THR A 27 -1.98 4.27 -39.02
CA THR A 27 -1.30 5.54 -39.33
C THR A 27 -0.92 5.61 -40.82
N LYS A 28 -0.53 6.81 -41.29
CA LYS A 28 -0.01 7.02 -42.65
C LYS A 28 1.22 6.13 -42.97
N SER A 29 1.97 5.68 -41.94
CA SER A 29 3.12 4.79 -42.08
C SER A 29 2.80 3.29 -41.97
N GLY A 30 1.49 2.90 -41.95
CA GLY A 30 1.08 1.51 -41.80
C GLY A 30 1.14 0.92 -40.39
N LYS A 31 1.44 1.73 -39.37
CA LYS A 31 1.41 1.27 -37.96
C LYS A 31 -0.04 1.10 -37.50
N ILE A 32 -0.38 -0.09 -37.05
CA ILE A 32 -1.73 -0.44 -36.58
C ILE A 32 -1.79 -0.44 -35.06
N LYS A 33 -2.98 -0.09 -34.52
CA LYS A 33 -3.30 -0.17 -33.08
C LYS A 33 -4.68 -0.79 -32.91
N GLY A 34 -4.77 -1.90 -32.19
CA GLY A 34 -6.05 -2.47 -31.73
C GLY A 34 -6.71 -1.57 -30.70
N VAL A 35 -8.00 -1.28 -30.89
CA VAL A 35 -8.83 -0.40 -30.04
C VAL A 35 -9.85 -1.20 -29.25
N LYS A 36 -10.59 -2.08 -29.93
CA LYS A 36 -11.63 -2.93 -29.35
C LYS A 36 -11.57 -4.30 -29.99
N THR A 37 -11.98 -5.34 -29.27
CA THR A 37 -12.12 -6.69 -29.82
C THR A 37 -13.05 -6.70 -31.01
N GLY A 38 -12.66 -7.45 -32.05
CA GLY A 38 -13.39 -7.55 -33.31
C GLY A 38 -12.45 -7.70 -34.50
N THR A 39 -12.97 -7.66 -35.67
CA THR A 39 -12.22 -7.78 -36.92
C THR A 39 -12.38 -6.52 -37.77
N ALA A 40 -11.29 -6.07 -38.36
CA ALA A 40 -11.30 -4.99 -39.33
C ALA A 40 -10.33 -5.29 -40.48
N THR A 41 -10.61 -4.80 -41.67
CA THR A 41 -9.75 -4.91 -42.83
C THR A 41 -8.94 -3.62 -42.99
N ILE A 42 -7.63 -3.75 -43.01
CA ILE A 42 -6.73 -2.65 -43.37
C ILE A 42 -6.50 -2.73 -44.85
N THR A 43 -6.68 -1.58 -45.52
CA THR A 43 -6.46 -1.44 -46.97
C THR A 43 -5.31 -0.46 -47.20
N VAL A 44 -4.33 -0.82 -47.99
CA VAL A 44 -3.38 0.10 -48.60
C VAL A 44 -3.72 0.28 -50.05
N LYS A 45 -3.69 1.53 -50.51
CA LYS A 45 -4.01 1.90 -51.89
C LYS A 45 -2.89 2.79 -52.46
N THR A 46 -2.48 2.52 -53.70
CA THR A 46 -1.59 3.41 -54.47
C THR A 46 -2.36 4.58 -55.07
N THR A 47 -1.67 5.64 -55.46
CA THR A 47 -2.28 6.77 -56.21
C THR A 47 -2.83 6.33 -57.57
N SER A 48 -2.25 5.31 -58.18
CA SER A 48 -2.74 4.69 -59.44
C SER A 48 -3.95 3.74 -59.23
N GLY A 49 -4.47 3.60 -57.98
CA GLY A 49 -5.70 2.85 -57.70
C GLY A 49 -5.50 1.37 -57.32
N LYS A 50 -4.29 0.80 -57.37
CA LYS A 50 -4.03 -0.58 -56.94
C LYS A 50 -4.22 -0.72 -55.43
N LYS A 51 -4.74 -1.86 -55.00
CA LYS A 51 -5.10 -2.11 -53.58
C LYS A 51 -4.52 -3.43 -53.08
N ALA A 52 -4.15 -3.46 -51.81
CA ALA A 52 -3.91 -4.67 -51.05
C ALA A 52 -4.60 -4.58 -49.69
N THR A 53 -5.04 -5.70 -49.16
CA THR A 53 -5.81 -5.77 -47.92
C THR A 53 -5.20 -6.73 -46.93
N CYS A 54 -5.37 -6.44 -45.63
CA CYS A 54 -5.00 -7.30 -44.53
C CYS A 54 -6.14 -7.37 -43.52
N LYS A 55 -6.65 -8.57 -43.24
CA LYS A 55 -7.66 -8.80 -42.20
C LYS A 55 -6.97 -8.84 -40.87
N VAL A 56 -7.33 -7.94 -39.93
CA VAL A 56 -6.79 -7.82 -38.59
C VAL A 56 -7.85 -8.19 -37.57
N THR A 57 -7.59 -9.19 -36.75
CA THR A 57 -8.47 -9.55 -35.64
C THR A 57 -7.84 -9.08 -34.32
N VAL A 58 -8.58 -8.24 -33.59
CA VAL A 58 -8.22 -7.84 -32.24
C VAL A 58 -8.93 -8.75 -31.27
N VAL A 59 -8.16 -9.53 -30.54
CA VAL A 59 -8.64 -10.42 -29.49
C VAL A 59 -8.45 -9.78 -28.12
N LYS A 60 -9.24 -10.20 -27.12
CA LYS A 60 -8.93 -9.86 -25.73
C LYS A 60 -7.50 -10.36 -25.40
N SER A 61 -6.70 -9.50 -24.82
CA SER A 61 -5.44 -9.96 -24.25
C SER A 61 -5.77 -10.98 -23.15
N ASN A 62 -5.49 -12.26 -23.42
CA ASN A 62 -5.55 -13.34 -22.43
C ASN A 62 -4.36 -13.29 -21.47
N LYS A 63 -3.69 -12.12 -21.35
CA LYS A 63 -2.65 -11.96 -20.37
C LYS A 63 -3.27 -12.12 -18.97
N LYS A 64 -3.16 -13.32 -18.42
CA LYS A 64 -3.57 -13.61 -17.06
C LYS A 64 -2.90 -12.56 -16.16
N SER A 65 -3.72 -11.77 -15.47
CA SER A 65 -3.20 -10.78 -14.51
C SER A 65 -2.32 -11.50 -13.50
N ALA A 66 -1.07 -11.04 -13.36
CA ALA A 66 -0.11 -11.64 -12.45
C ALA A 66 -0.66 -11.63 -11.02
N GLY A 67 -0.57 -12.76 -10.33
CA GLY A 67 -0.74 -12.80 -8.89
C GLY A 67 0.32 -11.91 -8.23
N ILE A 68 -0.02 -11.32 -7.09
CA ILE A 68 0.87 -10.45 -6.34
C ILE A 68 0.88 -10.87 -4.86
N LYS A 69 2.08 -10.97 -4.29
CA LYS A 69 2.29 -11.23 -2.86
C LYS A 69 3.15 -10.13 -2.26
N LEU A 70 2.91 -9.79 -0.99
CA LEU A 70 3.77 -8.87 -0.23
C LEU A 70 4.65 -9.65 0.74
N SER A 71 5.85 -9.11 1.03
CA SER A 71 6.79 -9.66 2.01
C SER A 71 6.22 -9.70 3.44
N ALA A 72 5.16 -8.91 3.72
CA ALA A 72 4.46 -8.95 5.00
C ALA A 72 2.98 -8.60 4.83
N LYS A 73 2.10 -9.28 5.57
CA LYS A 73 0.66 -8.98 5.67
C LYS A 73 0.34 -7.99 6.80
N LYS A 74 1.21 -7.92 7.81
CA LYS A 74 1.12 -6.99 8.95
C LYS A 74 2.49 -6.40 9.22
N LEU A 75 2.53 -5.15 9.63
CA LEU A 75 3.76 -4.42 9.96
C LEU A 75 3.47 -3.48 11.13
N THR A 76 4.37 -3.44 12.11
CA THR A 76 4.32 -2.47 13.21
C THR A 76 5.57 -1.61 13.13
N LEU A 77 5.39 -0.30 13.07
CA LEU A 77 6.47 0.68 12.98
C LEU A 77 6.36 1.69 14.13
N LYS A 78 7.48 2.17 14.62
CA LYS A 78 7.54 3.38 15.44
C LYS A 78 7.30 4.60 14.53
N GLN A 79 6.74 5.67 15.07
CA GLN A 79 6.63 6.94 14.34
C GLN A 79 7.99 7.35 13.76
N ASN A 80 7.99 7.91 12.56
CA ASN A 80 9.15 8.31 11.76
C ASN A 80 10.04 7.16 11.26
N ALA A 81 9.75 5.90 11.61
CA ALA A 81 10.46 4.76 11.05
C ALA A 81 9.99 4.43 9.63
N THR A 82 10.90 3.89 8.83
CA THR A 82 10.64 3.40 7.47
C THR A 82 10.83 1.89 7.39
N LYS A 83 10.12 1.26 6.46
CA LYS A 83 10.29 -0.17 6.15
C LYS A 83 9.94 -0.46 4.70
N GLN A 84 10.82 -1.17 4.02
CA GLN A 84 10.59 -1.69 2.68
C GLN A 84 9.57 -2.83 2.72
N LEU A 85 8.48 -2.70 1.97
CA LEU A 85 7.61 -3.80 1.56
C LEU A 85 8.01 -4.22 0.14
N LYS A 86 8.31 -5.50 -0.03
CA LYS A 86 8.57 -6.07 -1.37
C LYS A 86 7.29 -6.68 -1.91
N ALA A 87 6.97 -6.36 -3.16
CA ALA A 87 5.92 -7.01 -3.93
C ALA A 87 6.55 -8.03 -4.86
N THR A 88 6.10 -9.27 -4.79
CA THR A 88 6.54 -10.35 -5.68
C THR A 88 5.38 -10.74 -6.58
N LEU A 89 5.63 -10.77 -7.88
CA LEU A 89 4.69 -11.22 -8.89
C LEU A 89 4.93 -12.69 -9.25
N ASP A 90 3.94 -13.31 -9.87
CA ASP A 90 4.10 -14.65 -10.44
C ASP A 90 5.27 -14.69 -11.43
N LYS A 91 5.87 -15.89 -11.60
CA LYS A 91 6.99 -16.11 -12.53
C LYS A 91 6.63 -15.61 -13.94
N ASN A 92 7.58 -14.90 -14.56
CA ASN A 92 7.44 -14.33 -15.91
C ASN A 92 6.37 -13.22 -16.05
N ALA A 93 5.86 -12.66 -14.95
CA ALA A 93 4.94 -11.52 -15.00
C ALA A 93 5.69 -10.23 -15.34
N THR A 94 5.10 -9.43 -16.22
CA THR A 94 5.62 -8.10 -16.62
C THR A 94 4.72 -6.96 -16.17
N ASP A 95 3.80 -7.23 -15.24
CA ASP A 95 2.90 -6.23 -14.70
C ASP A 95 3.67 -5.16 -13.92
N LYS A 96 3.30 -3.89 -14.13
CA LYS A 96 3.77 -2.80 -13.27
C LYS A 96 3.01 -2.84 -11.94
N VAL A 97 3.72 -2.59 -10.84
CA VAL A 97 3.13 -2.49 -9.50
C VAL A 97 2.99 -1.02 -9.12
N THR A 98 1.82 -0.66 -8.63
CA THR A 98 1.53 0.66 -8.04
C THR A 98 1.20 0.50 -6.58
N TRP A 99 1.62 1.47 -5.76
CA TRP A 99 1.43 1.47 -4.32
C TRP A 99 0.47 2.58 -3.89
N SER A 100 -0.30 2.30 -2.86
CA SER A 100 -1.18 3.29 -2.25
C SER A 100 -1.36 3.05 -0.76
N SER A 101 -1.66 4.13 -0.03
CA SER A 101 -2.01 4.10 1.38
C SER A 101 -3.46 4.53 1.55
N SER A 102 -4.22 3.82 2.38
CA SER A 102 -5.61 4.20 2.69
C SER A 102 -5.69 5.48 3.54
N ASN A 103 -4.60 5.86 4.23
CA ASN A 103 -4.50 7.11 4.97
C ASN A 103 -3.05 7.59 5.07
N LYS A 104 -2.68 8.53 4.22
CA LYS A 104 -1.34 9.12 4.16
C LYS A 104 -0.94 9.92 5.41
N LYS A 105 -1.92 10.37 6.23
CA LYS A 105 -1.66 11.02 7.53
C LYS A 105 -1.13 10.04 8.58
N VAL A 106 -1.38 8.73 8.43
CA VAL A 106 -0.89 7.68 9.33
C VAL A 106 0.40 7.06 8.81
N ALA A 107 0.43 6.64 7.54
CA ALA A 107 1.65 6.19 6.88
C ALA A 107 1.56 6.43 5.37
N THR A 108 2.69 6.77 4.77
CA THR A 108 2.85 6.89 3.33
C THR A 108 3.55 5.66 2.76
N VAL A 109 3.48 5.50 1.44
CA VAL A 109 4.28 4.52 0.70
C VAL A 109 4.73 5.16 -0.61
N ASP A 110 5.98 4.96 -1.00
CA ASP A 110 6.53 5.46 -2.24
C ASP A 110 6.35 4.46 -3.41
N LYS A 111 6.83 4.84 -4.59
CA LYS A 111 6.80 4.00 -5.80
C LYS A 111 7.59 2.70 -5.68
N ASN A 112 8.55 2.63 -4.78
CA ASN A 112 9.41 1.48 -4.54
C ASN A 112 8.85 0.56 -3.44
N GLY A 113 7.74 0.95 -2.76
CA GLY A 113 7.15 0.20 -1.66
C GLY A 113 7.78 0.50 -0.29
N VAL A 114 8.55 1.59 -0.16
CA VAL A 114 9.04 2.05 1.14
C VAL A 114 7.92 2.71 1.90
N VAL A 115 7.53 2.12 3.01
CA VAL A 115 6.50 2.63 3.93
C VAL A 115 7.15 3.53 4.96
N THR A 116 6.63 4.76 5.11
CA THR A 116 7.05 5.72 6.15
C THR A 116 5.92 5.92 7.15
N ALA A 117 6.20 5.67 8.42
CA ALA A 117 5.27 5.86 9.53
C ALA A 117 5.19 7.35 9.93
N VAL A 118 4.03 7.99 9.77
CA VAL A 118 3.87 9.45 9.99
C VAL A 118 3.26 9.76 11.35
N LYS A 119 2.14 9.13 11.71
CA LYS A 119 1.39 9.41 12.95
C LYS A 119 0.78 8.12 13.49
N LYS A 120 0.58 8.05 14.82
CA LYS A 120 -0.07 6.89 15.44
C LYS A 120 -1.39 6.53 14.77
N GLY A 121 -1.62 5.24 14.60
CA GLY A 121 -2.84 4.74 13.98
C GLY A 121 -2.60 3.44 13.22
N THR A 122 -3.63 3.02 12.52
CA THR A 122 -3.58 1.84 11.66
C THR A 122 -4.05 2.21 10.26
N VAL A 123 -3.35 1.70 9.25
CA VAL A 123 -3.59 1.99 7.85
C VAL A 123 -3.33 0.75 6.99
N THR A 124 -3.97 0.67 5.84
CA THR A 124 -3.73 -0.39 4.86
C THR A 124 -2.87 0.14 3.72
N ILE A 125 -1.74 -0.48 3.49
CA ILE A 125 -0.91 -0.28 2.30
C ILE A 125 -1.32 -1.33 1.27
N THR A 126 -1.58 -0.87 0.04
CA THR A 126 -2.01 -1.73 -1.08
C THR A 126 -0.99 -1.64 -2.21
N ALA A 127 -0.55 -2.81 -2.68
CA ALA A 127 0.14 -2.97 -3.96
C ALA A 127 -0.85 -3.49 -4.99
N LYS A 128 -0.92 -2.87 -6.17
CA LYS A 128 -1.83 -3.23 -7.26
C LYS A 128 -1.05 -3.42 -8.55
N THR A 129 -1.29 -4.52 -9.25
CA THR A 129 -0.72 -4.77 -10.59
C THR A 129 -1.47 -3.98 -11.67
N SER A 130 -0.83 -3.73 -12.82
CA SER A 130 -1.48 -3.15 -13.99
C SER A 130 -2.67 -3.99 -14.48
N GLY A 131 -2.66 -5.30 -14.23
CA GLY A 131 -3.77 -6.21 -14.50
C GLY A 131 -4.88 -6.21 -13.42
N GLY A 132 -4.78 -5.36 -12.37
CA GLY A 132 -5.82 -5.15 -11.37
C GLY A 132 -5.73 -6.02 -10.12
N LYS A 133 -4.84 -7.01 -10.04
CA LYS A 133 -4.65 -7.83 -8.81
C LYS A 133 -4.06 -6.99 -7.69
N LYS A 134 -4.46 -7.28 -6.45
CA LYS A 134 -4.07 -6.52 -5.26
C LYS A 134 -3.51 -7.43 -4.17
N ALA A 135 -2.54 -6.90 -3.43
CA ALA A 135 -2.10 -7.45 -2.15
C ALA A 135 -2.01 -6.32 -1.13
N THR A 136 -2.31 -6.60 0.14
CA THR A 136 -2.41 -5.59 1.18
C THR A 136 -1.55 -5.93 2.38
N CYS A 137 -1.06 -4.89 3.06
CA CYS A 137 -0.38 -4.96 4.34
C CYS A 137 -1.05 -4.02 5.34
N LYS A 138 -1.46 -4.53 6.50
CA LYS A 138 -1.95 -3.71 7.62
C LYS A 138 -0.76 -3.14 8.38
N VAL A 139 -0.60 -1.83 8.35
CA VAL A 139 0.50 -1.12 9.03
C VAL A 139 -0.05 -0.45 10.28
N THR A 140 0.56 -0.74 11.44
CA THR A 140 0.26 -0.09 12.71
C THR A 140 1.44 0.79 13.11
N VAL A 141 1.18 2.06 13.28
CA VAL A 141 2.18 3.04 13.76
C VAL A 141 2.00 3.24 15.26
N LYS A 142 3.09 3.00 16.00
CA LYS A 142 3.17 3.20 17.45
C LYS A 142 4.05 4.40 17.78
N VAL A 143 3.70 5.06 18.88
CA VAL A 143 4.49 6.12 19.50
C VAL A 143 4.88 5.64 20.88
N PRO A 144 6.11 5.16 21.10
CA PRO A 144 6.55 4.72 22.41
C PRO A 144 6.67 5.90 23.38
N ALA A 145 6.45 5.64 24.67
CA ALA A 145 6.77 6.59 25.71
C ALA A 145 8.28 6.72 25.87
N THR A 146 8.75 7.93 26.00
CA THR A 146 10.14 8.24 26.35
C THR A 146 10.31 8.52 27.84
N LYS A 147 9.22 8.85 28.53
CA LYS A 147 9.19 9.17 29.97
C LYS A 147 7.83 8.84 30.56
N VAL A 148 7.84 8.37 31.82
CA VAL A 148 6.66 8.24 32.68
C VAL A 148 6.89 9.08 33.93
N LYS A 149 5.91 9.86 34.35
CA LYS A 149 5.94 10.69 35.56
C LYS A 149 4.71 10.39 36.40
N LEU A 150 4.90 10.20 37.71
CA LEU A 150 3.82 10.09 38.69
C LEU A 150 3.48 11.45 39.30
N ASN A 151 2.22 11.63 39.67
CA ASN A 151 1.75 12.81 40.41
C ASN A 151 2.27 12.87 41.84
N LYS A 152 2.67 11.72 42.42
CA LYS A 152 3.25 11.61 43.76
C LYS A 152 4.36 10.56 43.77
N THR A 153 5.48 10.85 44.40
CA THR A 153 6.62 9.93 44.57
C THR A 153 6.66 9.33 45.98
N LYS A 154 5.98 9.95 46.94
CA LYS A 154 5.77 9.47 48.32
C LYS A 154 4.34 9.77 48.75
N ALA A 155 3.75 8.90 49.52
CA ALA A 155 2.44 9.09 50.12
C ALA A 155 2.24 8.25 51.36
N THR A 156 1.50 8.78 52.34
CA THR A 156 1.05 8.01 53.53
C THR A 156 -0.45 7.80 53.38
N VAL A 157 -0.89 6.56 53.58
CA VAL A 157 -2.30 6.18 53.46
C VAL A 157 -2.70 5.36 54.67
N ALA A 158 -3.71 5.77 55.44
CA ALA A 158 -4.22 5.04 56.59
C ALA A 158 -4.76 3.65 56.18
N LYS A 159 -4.61 2.65 57.05
CA LYS A 159 -5.15 1.30 56.85
C LYS A 159 -6.63 1.33 56.42
N GLY A 160 -6.99 0.58 55.40
CA GLY A 160 -8.36 0.52 54.84
C GLY A 160 -8.67 1.64 53.85
N ARG A 161 -7.88 2.72 53.81
CA ARG A 161 -8.10 3.83 52.88
C ARG A 161 -7.44 3.61 51.54
N THR A 162 -7.83 4.41 50.56
CA THR A 162 -7.30 4.35 49.19
C THR A 162 -6.69 5.69 48.77
N LEU A 163 -5.73 5.58 47.84
CA LEU A 163 -5.10 6.72 47.16
C LEU A 163 -5.01 6.40 45.69
N THR A 164 -5.33 7.35 44.80
CA THR A 164 -5.13 7.16 43.36
C THR A 164 -3.84 7.84 42.91
N LEU A 165 -2.91 7.04 42.39
CA LEU A 165 -1.74 7.53 41.66
C LEU A 165 -2.11 7.77 40.21
N LYS A 166 -1.65 8.89 39.65
CA LYS A 166 -1.80 9.23 38.23
C LYS A 166 -0.44 9.21 37.58
N ALA A 167 -0.31 8.47 36.49
CA ALA A 167 0.88 8.45 35.66
C ALA A 167 0.62 9.20 34.36
N THR A 168 1.58 10.03 33.95
CA THR A 168 1.59 10.73 32.67
C THR A 168 2.76 10.23 31.83
N MET A 169 2.52 9.99 30.56
CA MET A 169 3.54 9.58 29.59
C MET A 169 3.94 10.73 28.69
N THR A 170 5.20 10.78 28.34
CA THR A 170 5.73 11.71 27.32
C THR A 170 6.22 10.88 26.14
N PRO A 171 5.81 11.23 24.89
CA PRO A 171 4.78 12.21 24.57
C PRO A 171 3.38 11.74 25.01
N SER A 172 2.45 12.70 25.22
CA SER A 172 1.05 12.40 25.57
C SER A 172 0.32 11.59 24.52
N SER A 173 0.85 11.55 23.27
CA SER A 173 0.38 10.73 22.17
C SER A 173 0.85 9.28 22.24
N SER A 174 1.63 8.89 23.27
CA SER A 174 2.15 7.51 23.39
C SER A 174 1.06 6.45 23.20
N THR A 175 1.44 5.34 22.63
CA THR A 175 0.61 4.15 22.42
C THR A 175 0.90 3.05 23.44
N ASP A 176 1.84 3.29 24.35
CA ASP A 176 2.19 2.33 25.37
C ASP A 176 1.08 2.21 26.42
N LYS A 177 0.99 1.07 27.04
CA LYS A 177 0.04 0.81 28.12
C LYS A 177 0.77 0.93 29.44
N LEU A 178 0.14 1.56 30.42
CA LEU A 178 0.61 1.56 31.80
C LEU A 178 0.19 0.24 32.48
N THR A 179 1.11 -0.29 33.27
CA THR A 179 0.87 -1.41 34.20
C THR A 179 1.30 -0.97 35.58
N TRP A 180 0.62 -1.46 36.61
CA TRP A 180 0.89 -1.14 37.99
C TRP A 180 1.22 -2.40 38.78
N THR A 181 2.24 -2.32 39.64
CA THR A 181 2.64 -3.40 40.53
C THR A 181 2.92 -2.87 41.93
N SER A 182 2.76 -3.73 42.94
CA SER A 182 3.16 -3.47 44.33
C SER A 182 4.23 -4.42 44.73
N SER A 183 5.29 -3.92 45.37
CA SER A 183 6.38 -4.75 45.92
C SER A 183 5.92 -5.61 47.09
N ASN A 184 4.85 -5.19 47.77
CA ASN A 184 4.30 -5.96 48.91
C ASN A 184 2.77 -5.88 48.93
N LYS A 185 2.12 -6.83 48.29
CA LYS A 185 0.65 -6.91 48.21
C LYS A 185 -0.04 -7.16 49.57
N LYS A 186 0.69 -7.64 50.61
CA LYS A 186 0.15 -7.77 51.97
C LYS A 186 0.03 -6.42 52.67
N VAL A 187 0.86 -5.43 52.31
CA VAL A 187 0.84 -4.07 52.84
C VAL A 187 -0.08 -3.16 52.03
N ALA A 188 0.09 -3.15 50.70
CA ALA A 188 -0.73 -2.35 49.80
C ALA A 188 -0.93 -3.04 48.44
N THR A 189 -2.12 -2.95 47.91
CA THR A 189 -2.44 -3.40 46.53
C THR A 189 -2.64 -2.19 45.63
N VAL A 190 -2.48 -2.39 44.33
CA VAL A 190 -2.79 -1.39 43.29
C VAL A 190 -3.57 -2.04 42.17
N ASP A 191 -4.58 -1.36 41.67
CA ASP A 191 -5.37 -1.80 40.50
C ASP A 191 -4.81 -1.26 39.18
N LYS A 192 -5.40 -1.69 38.07
CA LYS A 192 -5.02 -1.26 36.72
C LYS A 192 -5.17 0.26 36.46
N ASN A 193 -5.91 0.97 37.29
CA ASN A 193 -6.16 2.41 37.19
C ASN A 193 -5.25 3.23 38.12
N GLY A 194 -4.31 2.57 38.83
CA GLY A 194 -3.42 3.22 39.79
C GLY A 194 -4.06 3.50 41.16
N LYS A 195 -5.23 2.90 41.48
CA LYS A 195 -5.87 3.02 42.80
C LYS A 195 -5.17 2.07 43.77
N VAL A 196 -4.47 2.66 44.73
CA VAL A 196 -3.76 1.95 45.81
C VAL A 196 -4.70 1.80 47.00
N LYS A 197 -4.75 0.60 47.61
CA LYS A 197 -5.46 0.31 48.85
C LYS A 197 -4.47 -0.15 49.91
N ALA A 198 -4.42 0.54 51.05
CA ALA A 198 -3.62 0.18 52.20
C ALA A 198 -4.31 -0.95 53.01
N LEU A 199 -3.65 -2.07 53.20
CA LEU A 199 -4.18 -3.25 53.89
C LEU A 199 -3.64 -3.44 55.28
N LYS A 200 -2.35 -3.17 55.47
CA LYS A 200 -1.63 -3.38 56.75
C LYS A 200 -0.56 -2.30 56.94
N LYS A 201 -0.20 -2.00 58.19
CA LYS A 201 0.96 -1.15 58.52
C LYS A 201 2.23 -1.70 57.87
N GLY A 202 3.00 -0.85 57.21
CA GLY A 202 4.24 -1.19 56.53
C GLY A 202 4.51 -0.27 55.35
N THR A 203 5.52 -0.57 54.58
CA THR A 203 5.90 0.15 53.35
C THR A 203 5.79 -0.76 52.13
N ALA A 204 5.30 -0.25 51.06
CA ALA A 204 5.30 -0.90 49.75
C ALA A 204 5.63 0.12 48.67
N THR A 205 6.45 -0.29 47.70
CA THR A 205 6.70 0.51 46.49
C THR A 205 5.66 0.15 45.43
N ILE A 206 5.01 1.16 44.88
CA ILE A 206 4.10 1.03 43.75
C ILE A 206 4.84 1.48 42.50
N THR A 207 4.91 0.61 41.52
CA THR A 207 5.60 0.84 40.24
C THR A 207 4.58 0.79 39.12
#